data_792358b93ff139e822f57430ea7ac6b6
#
_entry.id   792358b93ff139e822f57430ea7ac6b6
#
_cell.length_a   1.000
_cell.length_b   1.000
_cell.length_c   1.000
_cell.angle_alpha   90.00
_cell.angle_beta   90.00
_cell.angle_gamma   90.00
#
_symmetry.space_group_name_H-M   'P 1'
#
loop_
_entity.id
_entity.type
_entity.pdbx_description
1 polymer ?
#
loop_
_entity_poly.entity_id
_entity_poly.type
_entity_poly.pdbx_seq_one_letter_code
_entity_poly.pdbx_strand_id
1 'polypeptide(L)'
;MAGLDIGNYNGTWDKLFRKSIEVFKRFSQFLLITDGDTSILDSVKDKVNILIQRCLWHIPYQARHVLWQDGAKHKGTEWLHVISELMEICAIRPFVDCQKTLEKMIESKRKRLEEVIQYCLSKGYAHTVSYLENAKPDMFTAIEKRLNGKTTSKVERVMRTVNMRVNVSKWSAAGALNVTKIRLAY
;
A
#
# COMPACT_ATOMS: atom_id res chain seq x y z
N MET A 1 -19.22 -1.96 -6.25
CA MET A 1 -18.43 -0.90 -5.60
C MET A 1 -19.12 -0.53 -4.30
N ALA A 2 -18.41 -0.58 -3.16
CA ALA A 2 -19.02 -0.35 -1.85
C ALA A 2 -19.29 1.13 -1.54
N GLY A 3 -18.50 2.05 -2.12
CA GLY A 3 -18.71 3.49 -1.92
C GLY A 3 -17.77 4.33 -2.79
N LEU A 4 -18.16 5.57 -3.02
CA LEU A 4 -17.37 6.61 -3.66
C LEU A 4 -17.64 7.91 -2.93
N ASP A 5 -16.58 8.62 -2.57
CA ASP A 5 -16.66 9.94 -1.95
C ASP A 5 -15.57 10.86 -2.51
N ILE A 6 -15.81 12.18 -2.46
CA ILE A 6 -14.85 13.22 -2.83
C ILE A 6 -14.66 14.12 -1.63
N GLY A 7 -13.41 14.32 -1.23
CA GLY A 7 -13.06 15.20 -0.12
C GLY A 7 -11.56 15.28 0.09
N ASN A 8 -11.16 16.12 1.04
CA ASN A 8 -9.81 16.07 1.60
C ASN A 8 -9.71 14.88 2.57
N TYR A 9 -8.49 14.49 2.93
CA TYR A 9 -8.23 13.31 3.76
C TYR A 9 -8.93 13.32 5.13
N ASN A 10 -9.21 14.50 5.70
CA ASN A 10 -9.81 14.61 7.02
C ASN A 10 -11.26 14.11 7.03
N GLY A 11 -11.49 12.96 7.64
CA GLY A 11 -12.81 12.35 7.83
C GLY A 11 -13.43 11.70 6.60
N THR A 12 -12.80 11.77 5.42
CA THR A 12 -13.31 11.14 4.19
C THR A 12 -13.29 9.63 4.29
N TRP A 13 -12.23 9.06 4.84
CA TRP A 13 -12.11 7.61 5.06
C TRP A 13 -13.17 7.10 6.04
N ASP A 14 -13.40 7.82 7.15
CA ASP A 14 -14.45 7.45 8.11
C ASP A 14 -15.84 7.44 7.48
N LYS A 15 -16.16 8.44 6.64
CA LYS A 15 -17.42 8.47 5.90
C LYS A 15 -17.54 7.28 4.95
N LEU A 16 -16.48 6.96 4.23
CA LEU A 16 -16.44 5.81 3.31
C LEU A 16 -16.63 4.49 4.05
N PHE A 17 -15.93 4.28 5.17
CA PHE A 17 -16.06 3.09 5.99
C PHE A 17 -17.44 2.98 6.62
N ARG A 18 -18.04 4.07 7.11
CA ARG A 18 -19.43 4.07 7.63
C ARG A 18 -20.43 3.69 6.55
N LYS A 19 -20.31 4.21 5.33
CA LYS A 19 -21.18 3.83 4.20
C LYS A 19 -21.04 2.35 3.84
N SER A 20 -19.89 1.76 4.08
CA SER A 20 -19.58 0.37 3.72
C SER A 20 -19.79 -0.61 4.88
N ILE A 21 -20.18 -0.13 6.09
CA ILE A 21 -20.21 -0.93 7.30
C ILE A 21 -21.12 -2.17 7.17
N GLU A 22 -22.25 -2.05 6.48
CA GLU A 22 -23.18 -3.16 6.29
C GLU A 22 -22.60 -4.27 5.39
N VAL A 23 -21.70 -3.88 4.47
CA VAL A 23 -20.94 -4.86 3.68
C VAL A 23 -19.91 -5.55 4.59
N PHE A 24 -19.24 -4.77 5.42
CA PHE A 24 -18.21 -5.30 6.34
C PHE A 24 -18.81 -6.24 7.39
N LYS A 25 -19.98 -5.97 7.92
CA LYS A 25 -20.67 -6.84 8.90
C LYS A 25 -20.99 -8.25 8.38
N ARG A 26 -21.00 -8.45 7.06
CA ARG A 26 -21.31 -9.75 6.43
C ARG A 26 -20.14 -10.73 6.45
N PHE A 27 -18.96 -10.28 6.82
CA PHE A 27 -17.75 -11.07 6.78
C PHE A 27 -17.08 -11.09 8.14
N SER A 28 -16.50 -12.23 8.50
CA SER A 28 -15.78 -12.40 9.76
C SER A 28 -14.42 -11.69 9.77
N GLN A 29 -13.81 -11.45 8.61
CA GLN A 29 -12.51 -10.84 8.48
C GLN A 29 -12.34 -10.14 7.12
N PHE A 30 -11.60 -9.03 7.10
CA PHE A 30 -11.25 -8.28 5.90
C PHE A 30 -9.74 -8.13 5.74
N LEU A 31 -9.30 -8.12 4.50
CA LEU A 31 -7.97 -7.69 4.13
C LEU A 31 -8.05 -6.29 3.52
N LEU A 32 -7.50 -5.30 4.21
CA LEU A 32 -7.31 -3.95 3.68
C LEU A 32 -5.92 -3.84 3.07
N ILE A 33 -5.85 -3.58 1.77
CA ILE A 33 -4.58 -3.33 1.09
C ILE A 33 -4.43 -1.83 0.90
N THR A 34 -3.38 -1.25 1.48
CA THR A 34 -3.12 0.19 1.48
C THR A 34 -1.66 0.49 1.16
N ASP A 35 -1.38 1.69 0.67
CA ASP A 35 -0.02 2.22 0.51
C ASP A 35 0.62 2.64 1.85
N GLY A 36 -0.19 2.67 2.92
CA GLY A 36 0.22 3.00 4.28
C GLY A 36 -0.03 4.45 4.67
N ASP A 37 -0.94 5.12 3.97
CA ASP A 37 -1.43 6.42 4.39
C ASP A 37 -2.00 6.32 5.81
N THR A 38 -1.48 7.14 6.71
CA THR A 38 -1.84 7.13 8.14
C THR A 38 -3.31 7.44 8.36
N SER A 39 -3.92 8.29 7.52
CA SER A 39 -5.34 8.63 7.62
C SER A 39 -6.26 7.42 7.35
N ILE A 40 -5.84 6.49 6.51
CA ILE A 40 -6.53 5.22 6.29
C ILE A 40 -6.36 4.32 7.50
N LEU A 41 -5.13 4.18 7.98
CA LEU A 41 -4.80 3.32 9.12
C LEU A 41 -5.53 3.79 10.38
N ASP A 42 -5.53 5.08 10.66
CA ASP A 42 -6.24 5.66 11.82
C ASP A 42 -7.76 5.44 11.72
N SER A 43 -8.34 5.52 10.53
CA SER A 43 -9.78 5.31 10.34
C SER A 43 -10.23 3.86 10.53
N VAL A 44 -9.31 2.88 10.51
CA VAL A 44 -9.61 1.46 10.70
C VAL A 44 -9.09 0.89 12.02
N LYS A 45 -8.27 1.63 12.75
CA LYS A 45 -7.55 1.21 13.96
C LYS A 45 -8.44 0.51 14.99
N ASP A 46 -9.65 1.03 15.19
CA ASP A 46 -10.60 0.53 16.20
C ASP A 46 -11.65 -0.42 15.60
N LYS A 47 -11.52 -0.76 14.32
CA LYS A 47 -12.46 -1.65 13.64
C LYS A 47 -11.97 -3.09 13.74
N VAL A 48 -12.72 -3.90 14.48
CA VAL A 48 -12.43 -5.32 14.70
C VAL A 48 -12.42 -6.08 13.38
N ASN A 49 -11.50 -7.05 13.26
CA ASN A 49 -11.40 -7.99 12.14
C ASN A 49 -10.84 -7.43 10.80
N ILE A 50 -10.12 -6.31 10.83
CA ILE A 50 -9.40 -5.83 9.66
C ILE A 50 -7.94 -6.27 9.74
N LEU A 51 -7.51 -7.05 8.76
CA LEU A 51 -6.11 -7.34 8.50
C LEU A 51 -5.57 -6.26 7.56
N ILE A 52 -4.41 -5.70 7.89
CA ILE A 52 -3.76 -4.70 7.05
C ILE A 52 -2.66 -5.39 6.25
N GLN A 53 -2.61 -5.12 4.94
CA GLN A 53 -1.53 -5.49 4.05
C GLN A 53 -0.95 -4.22 3.43
N ARG A 54 0.32 -3.98 3.64
CA ARG A 54 1.03 -2.95 2.91
C ARG A 54 1.15 -3.35 1.43
N CYS A 55 0.77 -2.46 0.53
CA CYS A 55 0.88 -2.73 -0.89
C CYS A 55 2.35 -2.92 -1.30
N LEU A 56 2.73 -4.14 -1.67
CA LEU A 56 4.12 -4.49 -1.99
C LEU A 56 4.66 -3.73 -3.21
N TRP A 57 3.79 -3.27 -4.11
CA TRP A 57 4.22 -2.46 -5.24
C TRP A 57 4.63 -1.05 -4.82
N HIS A 58 3.92 -0.47 -3.83
CA HIS A 58 4.20 0.89 -3.35
C HIS A 58 5.49 0.98 -2.52
N ILE A 59 5.94 -0.11 -1.88
CA ILE A 59 7.11 -0.07 -1.00
C ILE A 59 8.37 0.43 -1.72
N PRO A 60 8.85 -0.19 -2.82
CA PRO A 60 10.02 0.33 -3.52
C PRO A 60 9.74 1.66 -4.21
N TYR A 61 8.48 1.95 -4.57
CA TYR A 61 8.08 3.21 -5.16
C TYR A 61 8.17 4.38 -4.18
N GLN A 62 7.63 4.23 -2.99
CA GLN A 62 7.69 5.23 -1.91
C GLN A 62 9.13 5.38 -1.37
N ALA A 63 9.87 4.27 -1.28
CA ALA A 63 11.27 4.29 -0.85
C ALA A 63 12.14 5.21 -1.72
N ARG A 64 11.85 5.34 -3.01
CA ARG A 64 12.53 6.29 -3.90
C ARG A 64 12.38 7.73 -3.43
N HIS A 65 11.21 8.09 -2.95
CA HIS A 65 10.90 9.44 -2.48
C HIS A 65 11.59 9.74 -1.16
N VAL A 66 11.50 8.82 -0.18
CA VAL A 66 12.14 9.03 1.14
C VAL A 66 13.67 8.98 1.05
N LEU A 67 14.25 8.16 0.18
CA LEU A 67 15.69 8.18 -0.12
C LEU A 67 16.13 9.54 -0.71
N TRP A 68 15.31 10.14 -1.57
CA TRP A 68 15.58 11.49 -2.08
C TRP A 68 15.52 12.54 -0.95
N GLN A 69 14.57 12.42 -0.03
CA GLN A 69 14.48 13.28 1.16
C GLN A 69 15.71 13.13 2.07
N ASP A 70 16.25 11.93 2.18
CA ASP A 70 17.50 11.64 2.92
C ASP A 70 18.78 12.12 2.18
N GLY A 71 18.63 12.71 0.98
CA GLY A 71 19.77 13.20 0.19
C GLY A 71 20.49 12.13 -0.64
N ALA A 72 19.96 10.91 -0.73
CA ALA A 72 20.55 9.88 -1.58
C ALA A 72 20.53 10.31 -3.06
N LYS A 73 21.69 10.21 -3.73
CA LYS A 73 21.81 10.57 -5.16
C LYS A 73 20.91 9.66 -6.01
N HIS A 74 19.96 10.24 -6.70
CA HIS A 74 19.07 9.49 -7.61
C HIS A 74 19.86 8.65 -8.61
N LYS A 75 19.56 7.36 -8.70
CA LYS A 75 20.30 6.36 -9.50
C LYS A 75 21.79 6.20 -9.14
N GLY A 76 22.22 6.72 -7.99
CA GLY A 76 23.53 6.43 -7.44
C GLY A 76 23.59 5.00 -6.88
N THR A 77 24.80 4.51 -6.59
CA THR A 77 25.02 3.12 -6.15
C THR A 77 24.19 2.75 -4.92
N GLU A 78 24.15 3.62 -3.91
CA GLU A 78 23.40 3.39 -2.66
C GLU A 78 21.89 3.36 -2.91
N TRP A 79 21.40 4.29 -3.72
CA TRP A 79 19.99 4.34 -4.12
C TRP A 79 19.58 3.08 -4.90
N LEU A 80 20.40 2.66 -5.88
CA LEU A 80 20.17 1.44 -6.66
C LEU A 80 20.19 0.20 -5.77
N HIS A 81 21.13 0.13 -4.83
CA HIS A 81 21.22 -0.98 -3.88
C HIS A 81 19.93 -1.12 -3.08
N VAL A 82 19.49 -0.06 -2.39
CA VAL A 82 18.27 -0.09 -1.57
C VAL A 82 17.04 -0.44 -2.39
N ILE A 83 16.87 0.20 -3.55
CA ILE A 83 15.67 -0.04 -4.39
C ILE A 83 15.66 -1.45 -4.97
N SER A 84 16.79 -1.98 -5.45
CA SER A 84 16.87 -3.35 -5.97
C SER A 84 16.56 -4.39 -4.89
N GLU A 85 17.13 -4.23 -3.69
CA GLU A 85 16.81 -5.10 -2.56
C GLU A 85 15.32 -5.07 -2.19
N LEU A 86 14.72 -3.90 -2.11
CA LEU A 86 13.29 -3.77 -1.83
C LEU A 86 12.42 -4.38 -2.93
N MET A 87 12.80 -4.24 -4.20
CA MET A 87 12.09 -4.89 -5.31
C MET A 87 12.15 -6.42 -5.19
N GLU A 88 13.32 -6.99 -4.86
CA GLU A 88 13.49 -8.42 -4.62
C GLU A 88 12.70 -8.91 -3.39
N ILE A 89 12.71 -8.14 -2.29
CA ILE A 89 11.93 -8.46 -1.09
C ILE A 89 10.43 -8.49 -1.41
N CYS A 90 9.94 -7.53 -2.18
CA CYS A 90 8.53 -7.41 -2.55
C CYS A 90 8.11 -8.35 -3.69
N ALA A 91 9.05 -8.92 -4.44
CA ALA A 91 8.78 -9.88 -5.51
C ALA A 91 8.45 -11.27 -4.94
N ILE A 92 7.21 -11.45 -4.51
CA ILE A 92 6.74 -12.73 -3.96
C ILE A 92 5.90 -13.44 -5.01
N ARG A 93 6.34 -14.63 -5.40
CA ARG A 93 5.59 -15.50 -6.30
C ARG A 93 4.38 -16.11 -5.57
N PRO A 94 3.19 -16.14 -6.20
CA PRO A 94 1.94 -16.51 -5.52
C PRO A 94 1.81 -18.01 -5.18
N PHE A 95 2.65 -18.88 -5.74
CA PHE A 95 2.50 -20.33 -5.63
C PHE A 95 3.68 -20.94 -4.88
N VAL A 96 3.52 -21.06 -3.57
CA VAL A 96 4.31 -21.96 -2.74
C VAL A 96 3.31 -22.93 -2.12
N ASP A 97 3.28 -24.15 -2.63
CA ASP A 97 2.29 -25.16 -2.23
C ASP A 97 2.49 -25.65 -0.78
N CYS A 98 3.74 -25.61 -0.32
CA CYS A 98 4.09 -26.06 1.01
C CYS A 98 4.18 -24.90 2.02
N GLN A 99 3.43 -25.02 3.12
CA GLN A 99 3.42 -24.03 4.23
C GLN A 99 4.83 -23.77 4.78
N LYS A 100 5.59 -24.82 5.04
CA LYS A 100 6.96 -24.71 5.58
C LYS A 100 7.92 -23.95 4.64
N THR A 101 7.74 -24.12 3.33
CA THR A 101 8.52 -23.37 2.32
C THR A 101 8.12 -21.91 2.28
N LEU A 102 6.82 -21.62 2.44
CA LEU A 102 6.29 -20.25 2.52
C LEU A 102 6.87 -19.52 3.74
N GLU A 103 6.83 -20.14 4.91
CA GLU A 103 7.34 -19.58 6.16
C GLU A 103 8.85 -19.26 6.05
N LYS A 104 9.65 -20.19 5.56
CA LYS A 104 11.08 -19.97 5.31
C LYS A 104 11.35 -18.84 4.33
N MET A 105 10.52 -18.73 3.27
CA MET A 105 10.65 -17.66 2.30
C MET A 105 10.35 -16.29 2.96
N ILE A 106 9.28 -16.20 3.74
CA ILE A 106 8.90 -14.96 4.44
C ILE A 106 9.97 -14.58 5.46
N GLU A 107 10.47 -15.54 6.24
CA GLU A 107 11.56 -15.31 7.20
C GLU A 107 12.82 -14.77 6.51
N SER A 108 13.21 -15.37 5.38
CA SER A 108 14.33 -14.87 4.56
C SER A 108 14.09 -13.45 4.06
N LYS A 109 12.86 -13.11 3.62
CA LYS A 109 12.50 -11.76 3.18
C LYS A 109 12.53 -10.75 4.34
N ARG A 110 12.05 -11.15 5.52
CA ARG A 110 12.14 -10.31 6.74
C ARG A 110 13.58 -10.03 7.14
N LYS A 111 14.44 -11.03 7.11
CA LYS A 111 15.87 -10.86 7.38
C LYS A 111 16.52 -9.90 6.39
N ARG A 112 16.28 -10.06 5.11
CA ARG A 112 16.81 -9.11 4.09
C ARG A 112 16.27 -7.69 4.28
N LEU A 113 15.00 -7.53 4.67
CA LEU A 113 14.46 -6.21 4.98
C LEU A 113 15.20 -5.57 6.15
N GLU A 114 15.50 -6.34 7.20
CA GLU A 114 16.29 -5.86 8.33
C GLU A 114 17.70 -5.42 7.90
N GLU A 115 18.35 -6.20 7.04
CA GLU A 115 19.68 -5.86 6.48
C GLU A 115 19.63 -4.53 5.70
N VAL A 116 18.54 -4.29 4.92
CA VAL A 116 18.33 -3.00 4.22
C VAL A 116 18.13 -1.86 5.21
N ILE A 117 17.35 -2.06 6.27
CA ILE A 117 17.14 -1.06 7.32
C ILE A 117 18.45 -0.71 8.01
N GLN A 118 19.24 -1.70 8.39
CA GLN A 118 20.56 -1.49 9.02
C GLN A 118 21.52 -0.77 8.06
N TYR A 119 21.50 -1.11 6.78
CA TYR A 119 22.27 -0.40 5.77
C TYR A 119 21.85 1.08 5.70
N CYS A 120 20.54 1.38 5.64
CA CYS A 120 20.04 2.75 5.64
C CYS A 120 20.43 3.51 6.92
N LEU A 121 20.37 2.86 8.08
CA LEU A 121 20.84 3.43 9.36
C LEU A 121 22.32 3.82 9.29
N SER A 122 23.18 2.93 8.76
CA SER A 122 24.62 3.19 8.63
C SER A 122 24.95 4.36 7.70
N LYS A 123 24.01 4.71 6.79
CA LYS A 123 24.12 5.83 5.85
C LYS A 123 23.46 7.12 6.36
N GLY A 124 22.78 7.07 7.51
CA GLY A 124 22.04 8.21 8.06
C GLY A 124 20.73 8.51 7.35
N TYR A 125 20.13 7.54 6.64
CA TYR A 125 18.89 7.70 5.90
C TYR A 125 17.66 7.55 6.82
N ALA A 126 17.44 8.56 7.66
CA ALA A 126 16.44 8.52 8.73
C ALA A 126 14.99 8.41 8.23
N HIS A 127 14.63 9.13 7.16
CA HIS A 127 13.27 9.05 6.58
C HIS A 127 13.00 7.67 5.98
N THR A 128 13.99 7.08 5.31
CA THR A 128 13.89 5.73 4.73
C THR A 128 13.74 4.67 5.82
N VAL A 129 14.52 4.75 6.87
CA VAL A 129 14.43 3.84 8.04
C VAL A 129 13.04 3.93 8.66
N SER A 130 12.57 5.15 8.99
CA SER A 130 11.25 5.36 9.57
C SER A 130 10.13 4.79 8.68
N TYR A 131 10.23 5.00 7.38
CA TYR A 131 9.25 4.47 6.43
C TYR A 131 9.24 2.93 6.41
N LEU A 132 10.40 2.29 6.35
CA LEU A 132 10.52 0.84 6.29
C LEU A 132 10.08 0.17 7.60
N GLU A 133 10.45 0.72 8.75
CA GLU A 133 9.99 0.24 10.06
C GLU A 133 8.48 0.33 10.20
N ASN A 134 7.84 1.40 9.72
CA ASN A 134 6.40 1.54 9.70
C ASN A 134 5.71 0.56 8.73
N ALA A 135 6.37 0.17 7.65
CA ALA A 135 5.81 -0.78 6.69
C ALA A 135 5.97 -2.24 7.11
N LYS A 136 7.05 -2.56 7.81
CA LYS A 136 7.51 -3.92 8.19
C LYS A 136 6.43 -4.82 8.80
N PRO A 137 5.58 -4.37 9.74
CA PRO A 137 4.54 -5.22 10.34
C PRO A 137 3.53 -5.75 9.33
N ASP A 138 3.19 -4.95 8.33
CA ASP A 138 2.05 -5.19 7.43
C ASP A 138 2.45 -5.71 6.04
N MET A 139 3.75 -5.92 5.80
CA MET A 139 4.24 -6.28 4.46
C MET A 139 3.82 -7.66 3.97
N PHE A 140 3.70 -8.63 4.87
CA PHE A 140 3.50 -10.02 4.49
C PHE A 140 2.19 -10.64 5.00
N THR A 141 1.30 -9.83 5.57
CA THR A 141 0.04 -10.27 6.20
C THR A 141 -0.80 -11.16 5.27
N ALA A 142 -1.05 -10.71 4.04
CA ALA A 142 -1.85 -11.47 3.08
C ALA A 142 -1.20 -12.81 2.72
N ILE A 143 0.13 -12.84 2.65
CA ILE A 143 0.88 -14.01 2.24
C ILE A 143 0.91 -15.04 3.37
N GLU A 144 1.19 -14.60 4.59
CA GLU A 144 1.19 -15.43 5.80
C GLU A 144 -0.18 -16.07 6.05
N LYS A 145 -1.25 -15.32 5.79
CA LYS A 145 -2.64 -15.78 5.91
C LYS A 145 -3.17 -16.47 4.66
N ARG A 146 -2.34 -16.67 3.62
CA ARG A 146 -2.72 -17.25 2.32
C ARG A 146 -3.92 -16.55 1.67
N LEU A 147 -4.05 -15.25 1.86
CA LEU A 147 -5.13 -14.45 1.28
C LEU A 147 -4.74 -13.94 -0.11
N ASN A 148 -5.74 -13.83 -0.97
CA ASN A 148 -5.55 -13.20 -2.29
C ASN A 148 -5.48 -11.67 -2.13
N GLY A 149 -4.40 -11.09 -2.62
CA GLY A 149 -4.22 -9.64 -2.65
C GLY A 149 -3.00 -9.18 -1.85
N LYS A 150 -2.02 -8.67 -2.56
CA LYS A 150 -0.77 -8.12 -2.01
C LYS A 150 -0.43 -6.76 -2.62
N THR A 151 -1.25 -6.32 -3.57
CA THR A 151 -1.08 -5.03 -4.25
C THR A 151 -2.42 -4.38 -4.55
N THR A 152 -2.42 -3.04 -4.66
CA THR A 152 -3.57 -2.23 -5.08
C THR A 152 -3.69 -2.11 -6.61
N SER A 153 -3.02 -2.94 -7.38
CA SER A 153 -2.91 -2.80 -8.84
C SER A 153 -4.26 -2.71 -9.58
N LYS A 154 -5.31 -3.34 -9.05
CA LYS A 154 -6.68 -3.20 -9.61
C LYS A 154 -7.23 -1.79 -9.39
N VAL A 155 -7.05 -1.23 -8.20
CA VAL A 155 -7.46 0.14 -7.85
C VAL A 155 -6.68 1.15 -8.68
N GLU A 156 -5.36 0.98 -8.79
CA GLU A 156 -4.48 1.81 -9.61
C GLU A 156 -4.93 1.85 -11.09
N ARG A 157 -5.32 0.71 -11.63
CA ARG A 157 -5.81 0.62 -13.01
C ARG A 157 -7.11 1.39 -13.18
N VAL A 158 -8.06 1.26 -12.24
CA VAL A 158 -9.31 2.02 -12.23
C VAL A 158 -9.03 3.52 -12.09
N MET A 159 -8.18 3.91 -11.15
CA MET A 159 -7.80 5.31 -10.94
C MET A 159 -7.09 5.91 -12.17
N ARG A 160 -6.25 5.14 -12.86
CA ARG A 160 -5.66 5.58 -14.13
C ARG A 160 -6.74 5.90 -15.17
N THR A 161 -7.74 5.03 -15.32
CA THR A 161 -8.85 5.26 -16.25
C THR A 161 -9.63 6.53 -15.88
N VAL A 162 -9.88 6.76 -14.60
CA VAL A 162 -10.53 7.98 -14.11
C VAL A 162 -9.65 9.21 -14.41
N ASN A 163 -8.37 9.18 -14.01
CA ASN A 163 -7.46 10.31 -14.13
C ASN A 163 -7.17 10.69 -15.59
N MET A 164 -7.05 9.74 -16.51
CA MET A 164 -6.82 10.02 -17.92
C MET A 164 -7.92 10.88 -18.57
N ARG A 165 -9.11 10.95 -17.95
CA ARG A 165 -10.27 11.64 -18.54
C ARG A 165 -10.83 12.77 -17.68
N VAL A 166 -10.43 12.87 -16.42
CA VAL A 166 -10.88 13.93 -15.50
C VAL A 166 -9.88 15.08 -15.40
N ASN A 167 -8.63 14.86 -15.77
CA ASN A 167 -7.53 15.85 -15.69
C ASN A 167 -7.62 17.03 -16.69
N VAL A 168 -8.60 17.04 -17.59
CA VAL A 168 -8.64 18.01 -18.70
C VAL A 168 -9.45 19.27 -18.37
N SER A 169 -10.12 19.34 -17.20
CA SER A 169 -11.02 20.44 -16.87
C SER A 169 -11.06 20.76 -15.38
N LYS A 170 -11.32 22.01 -15.04
CA LYS A 170 -11.67 22.41 -13.67
C LYS A 170 -13.10 21.97 -13.38
N TRP A 171 -13.27 20.96 -12.53
CA TRP A 171 -14.58 20.42 -12.17
C TRP A 171 -15.02 20.94 -10.80
N SER A 172 -16.32 21.21 -10.65
CA SER A 172 -16.92 21.27 -9.31
C SER A 172 -16.90 19.87 -8.67
N ALA A 173 -16.96 19.78 -7.33
CA ALA A 173 -16.98 18.50 -6.63
C ALA A 173 -18.14 17.59 -7.12
N ALA A 174 -19.32 18.15 -7.35
CA ALA A 174 -20.47 17.42 -7.89
C ALA A 174 -20.23 16.95 -9.33
N GLY A 175 -19.63 17.80 -10.17
CA GLY A 175 -19.30 17.45 -11.56
C GLY A 175 -18.27 16.34 -11.63
N ALA A 176 -17.20 16.42 -10.83
CA ALA A 176 -16.18 15.39 -10.74
C ALA A 176 -16.77 14.05 -10.25
N LEU A 177 -17.67 14.08 -9.25
CA LEU A 177 -18.34 12.88 -8.75
C LEU A 177 -19.21 12.22 -9.83
N ASN A 178 -19.99 13.01 -10.57
CA ASN A 178 -20.86 12.49 -11.61
C ASN A 178 -20.07 11.90 -12.78
N VAL A 179 -19.01 12.57 -13.25
CA VAL A 179 -18.14 12.05 -14.30
C VAL A 179 -17.47 10.75 -13.84
N THR A 180 -16.99 10.68 -12.59
CA THR A 180 -16.40 9.47 -12.04
C THR A 180 -17.39 8.32 -11.97
N LYS A 181 -18.65 8.56 -11.55
CA LYS A 181 -19.71 7.54 -11.54
C LYS A 181 -19.99 6.99 -12.94
N ILE A 182 -20.11 7.87 -13.94
CA ILE A 182 -20.31 7.45 -15.33
C ILE A 182 -19.15 6.58 -15.81
N ARG A 183 -17.90 6.95 -15.49
CA ARG A 183 -16.70 6.21 -15.91
C ARG A 183 -16.53 4.86 -15.24
N LEU A 184 -17.06 4.69 -14.06
CA LEU A 184 -17.01 3.42 -13.32
C LEU A 184 -18.19 2.50 -13.68
N ALA A 185 -19.19 3.01 -14.38
CA ALA A 185 -20.34 2.24 -14.86
C ALA A 185 -20.09 1.56 -16.22
N TYR A 186 -19.11 2.03 -16.99
CA TYR A 186 -18.70 1.53 -18.31
C TYR A 186 -17.22 1.08 -18.30
#